data_76477c4e28d879634dfa90734b934f17
#
_entry.id   76477c4e28d879634dfa90734b934f17
#
_cell.length_a   1.000
_cell.length_b   1.000
_cell.length_c   1.000
_cell.angle_alpha   90.00
_cell.angle_beta   90.00
_cell.angle_gamma   90.00
#
_symmetry.space_group_name_H-M   'P 1'
#
loop_
_entity.id
_entity.type
_entity.pdbx_description
1 polymer ?
#
loop_
_entity_poly.entity_id
_entity_poly.type
_entity_poly.pdbx_seq_one_letter_code
_entity_poly.pdbx_strand_id
1 'polypeptide(L)'
;MLTQCLPGILIPFAGTTLGSACVFFMKKTLHEGVQRALTGFAAGVMAAASIWSLLIPAMEQSKGLGRLAFIPAAVGFWLGIGFLLLLDMAVPHLHQGADMPEGPHSGFSRTTMLVLAVTLHNIPEGMAVGVVYAGYLTGSASITAMGALALSLGIAIQNFPEGAIISMPLKAEGMSRGRAFWAGTLSGAVEPVGALFTIWAAGLVVPALPYLLSFAAGAMIYVVVEELIPEMSQGEHSNVGTICFALGFSVMMVLDVALG
;
A
#
# COMPACT_ATOMS: atom_id res chain seq x y z
N MET A 1 24.76 -3.75 5.29
CA MET A 1 23.48 -3.36 5.90
C MET A 1 22.38 -3.14 4.86
N LEU A 2 22.48 -2.15 3.95
CA LEU A 2 21.43 -1.92 2.93
C LEU A 2 21.16 -3.17 2.06
N THR A 3 22.21 -3.90 1.66
CA THR A 3 22.09 -5.14 0.88
C THR A 3 21.30 -6.25 1.58
N GLN A 4 21.27 -6.26 2.92
CA GLN A 4 20.48 -7.20 3.71
C GLN A 4 18.99 -6.85 3.73
N CYS A 5 18.65 -5.57 3.51
CA CYS A 5 17.27 -5.10 3.44
C CYS A 5 16.66 -5.25 2.04
N LEU A 6 17.50 -5.38 1.00
CA LEU A 6 17.03 -5.48 -0.40
C LEU A 6 15.95 -6.56 -0.64
N PRO A 7 16.08 -7.79 -0.11
CA PRO A 7 15.01 -8.78 -0.27
C PRO A 7 13.68 -8.27 0.27
N GLY A 8 13.66 -7.71 1.48
CA GLY A 8 12.45 -7.18 2.08
C GLY A 8 11.86 -5.99 1.30
N ILE A 9 12.70 -5.13 0.75
CA ILE A 9 12.27 -3.99 -0.10
C ILE A 9 11.64 -4.48 -1.42
N LEU A 10 12.11 -5.61 -1.95
CA LEU A 10 11.62 -6.15 -3.23
C LEU A 10 10.42 -7.11 -3.07
N ILE A 11 10.15 -7.62 -1.88
CA ILE A 11 9.05 -8.54 -1.61
C ILE A 11 7.68 -7.95 -1.99
N PRO A 12 7.32 -6.69 -1.64
CA PRO A 12 6.06 -6.08 -2.06
C PRO A 12 5.90 -6.05 -3.58
N PHE A 13 6.89 -5.53 -4.28
CA PHE A 13 6.93 -5.50 -5.75
C PHE A 13 6.81 -6.89 -6.40
N ALA A 14 7.37 -7.93 -5.77
CA ALA A 14 7.18 -9.29 -6.22
C ALA A 14 5.71 -9.74 -6.09
N GLY A 15 4.99 -9.29 -5.04
CA GLY A 15 3.56 -9.49 -4.88
C GLY A 15 2.76 -8.93 -6.05
N THR A 16 2.94 -7.64 -6.36
CA THR A 16 2.31 -6.96 -7.51
C THR A 16 2.63 -7.66 -8.84
N THR A 17 3.89 -8.07 -9.03
CA THR A 17 4.34 -8.77 -10.23
C THR A 17 3.66 -10.14 -10.37
N LEU A 18 3.58 -10.92 -9.29
CA LEU A 18 2.91 -12.23 -9.28
C LEU A 18 1.40 -12.10 -9.52
N GLY A 19 0.76 -11.09 -8.93
CA GLY A 19 -0.63 -10.76 -9.18
C GLY A 19 -0.86 -10.42 -10.65
N SER A 20 -0.03 -9.55 -11.21
CA SER A 20 -0.09 -9.19 -12.63
C SER A 20 0.10 -10.39 -13.56
N ALA A 21 0.87 -11.41 -13.15
CA ALA A 21 1.07 -12.62 -13.91
C ALA A 21 -0.18 -13.50 -14.04
N CYS A 22 -1.24 -13.28 -13.23
CA CYS A 22 -2.52 -13.96 -13.37
C CYS A 22 -3.12 -13.81 -14.78
N VAL A 23 -2.79 -12.73 -15.50
CA VAL A 23 -3.23 -12.48 -16.88
C VAL A 23 -2.81 -13.58 -17.88
N PHE A 24 -1.77 -14.33 -17.61
CA PHE A 24 -1.31 -15.41 -18.46
C PHE A 24 -2.15 -16.69 -18.32
N PHE A 25 -2.68 -16.93 -17.12
CA PHE A 25 -3.36 -18.17 -16.74
C PHE A 25 -4.88 -18.02 -16.76
N MET A 26 -5.41 -16.88 -16.37
CA MET A 26 -6.86 -16.65 -16.33
C MET A 26 -7.41 -16.24 -17.71
N LYS A 27 -8.54 -16.85 -18.08
CA LYS A 27 -9.17 -16.62 -19.40
C LYS A 27 -10.29 -15.56 -19.34
N LYS A 28 -10.86 -15.32 -18.18
CA LYS A 28 -12.00 -14.41 -17.96
C LYS A 28 -11.62 -13.31 -16.98
N THR A 29 -12.38 -12.21 -16.99
CA THR A 29 -12.34 -11.19 -15.93
C THR A 29 -12.65 -11.81 -14.58
N LEU A 30 -12.15 -11.17 -13.51
CA LEU A 30 -12.53 -11.54 -12.15
C LEU A 30 -14.04 -11.33 -11.97
N HIS A 31 -14.70 -12.30 -11.31
CA HIS A 31 -16.09 -12.13 -10.91
C HIS A 31 -16.16 -11.04 -9.82
N GLU A 32 -17.20 -10.19 -9.86
CA GLU A 32 -17.34 -9.08 -8.90
C GLU A 32 -17.17 -9.50 -7.44
N GLY A 33 -17.76 -10.63 -7.04
CA GLY A 33 -17.61 -11.14 -5.68
C GLY A 33 -16.15 -11.49 -5.31
N VAL A 34 -15.34 -11.98 -6.27
CA VAL A 34 -13.91 -12.26 -6.06
C VAL A 34 -13.15 -10.94 -5.96
N GLN A 35 -13.46 -9.97 -6.80
CA GLN A 35 -12.84 -8.64 -6.73
C GLN A 35 -13.11 -7.99 -5.38
N ARG A 36 -14.37 -7.93 -4.93
CA ARG A 36 -14.73 -7.41 -3.58
C ARG A 36 -14.02 -8.14 -2.45
N ALA A 37 -13.87 -9.47 -2.56
CA ALA A 37 -13.13 -10.27 -1.58
C ALA A 37 -11.67 -9.88 -1.53
N LEU A 38 -11.01 -9.73 -2.67
CA LEU A 38 -9.60 -9.38 -2.80
C LEU A 38 -9.34 -7.95 -2.33
N THR A 39 -10.17 -6.98 -2.75
CA THR A 39 -10.07 -5.58 -2.32
C THR A 39 -10.32 -5.43 -0.81
N GLY A 40 -11.36 -6.12 -0.27
CA GLY A 40 -11.62 -6.12 1.16
C GLY A 40 -10.46 -6.72 1.95
N PHE A 41 -9.88 -7.82 1.49
CA PHE A 41 -8.72 -8.44 2.13
C PHE A 41 -7.51 -7.49 2.14
N ALA A 42 -7.19 -6.87 1.01
CA ALA A 42 -6.11 -5.89 0.90
C ALA A 42 -6.32 -4.70 1.86
N ALA A 43 -7.52 -4.12 1.86
CA ALA A 43 -7.88 -3.03 2.78
C ALA A 43 -7.69 -3.40 4.26
N GLY A 44 -8.04 -4.64 4.63
CA GLY A 44 -7.85 -5.15 5.99
C GLY A 44 -6.37 -5.27 6.36
N VAL A 45 -5.54 -5.83 5.48
CA VAL A 45 -4.08 -5.92 5.67
C VAL A 45 -3.47 -4.53 5.83
N MET A 46 -3.80 -3.58 4.94
CA MET A 46 -3.29 -2.20 5.00
C MET A 46 -3.69 -1.49 6.30
N ALA A 47 -4.95 -1.63 6.72
CA ALA A 47 -5.43 -1.02 7.96
C ALA A 47 -4.68 -1.57 9.18
N ALA A 48 -4.46 -2.87 9.26
CA ALA A 48 -3.70 -3.48 10.34
C ALA A 48 -2.22 -3.06 10.32
N ALA A 49 -1.56 -3.08 9.16
CA ALA A 49 -0.18 -2.65 8.99
C ALA A 49 0.00 -1.18 9.44
N SER A 50 -0.93 -0.30 9.07
CA SER A 50 -0.91 1.11 9.49
C SER A 50 -0.91 1.28 11.01
N ILE A 51 -1.59 0.39 11.74
CA ILE A 51 -1.67 0.44 13.20
C ILE A 51 -0.43 -0.20 13.84
N TRP A 52 -0.20 -1.49 13.58
CA TRP A 52 0.82 -2.28 14.29
C TRP A 52 2.24 -1.98 13.84
N SER A 53 2.47 -1.94 12.52
CA SER A 53 3.82 -1.74 11.98
C SER A 53 4.27 -0.26 11.94
N LEU A 54 3.33 0.71 12.00
CA LEU A 54 3.65 2.12 11.81
C LEU A 54 3.24 3.00 12.99
N LEU A 55 1.96 3.09 13.35
CA LEU A 55 1.50 4.01 14.41
C LEU A 55 1.96 3.60 15.80
N ILE A 56 1.91 2.30 16.14
CA ILE A 56 2.37 1.83 17.46
C ILE A 56 3.87 2.09 17.62
N PRO A 57 4.76 1.70 16.68
CA PRO A 57 6.18 2.05 16.77
C PRO A 57 6.46 3.55 16.81
N ALA A 58 5.70 4.39 16.10
CA ALA A 58 5.84 5.84 16.14
C ALA A 58 5.57 6.40 17.56
N MET A 59 4.49 5.93 18.19
CA MET A 59 4.18 6.32 19.57
C MET A 59 5.19 5.77 20.58
N GLU A 60 5.69 4.56 20.37
CA GLU A 60 6.71 3.96 21.22
C GLU A 60 8.03 4.71 21.19
N GLN A 61 8.47 5.15 20.03
CA GLN A 61 9.66 6.00 19.89
C GLN A 61 9.49 7.38 20.52
N SER A 62 8.23 7.82 20.68
CA SER A 62 7.87 9.10 21.28
C SER A 62 7.60 9.04 22.79
N LYS A 63 7.76 7.88 23.45
CA LYS A 63 7.48 7.68 24.91
C LYS A 63 8.19 8.68 25.82
N GLY A 64 9.35 9.20 25.41
CA GLY A 64 10.06 10.25 26.14
C GLY A 64 9.28 11.55 26.32
N LEU A 65 8.26 11.81 25.52
CA LEU A 65 7.35 12.95 25.63
C LEU A 65 6.22 12.73 26.66
N GLY A 66 6.19 11.59 27.35
CA GLY A 66 5.17 11.27 28.34
C GLY A 66 3.75 11.31 27.74
N ARG A 67 2.86 12.14 28.32
CA ARG A 67 1.47 12.26 27.84
C ARG A 67 1.34 12.88 26.43
N LEU A 68 2.40 13.50 25.91
CA LEU A 68 2.42 14.12 24.59
C LEU A 68 2.99 13.20 23.51
N ALA A 69 3.24 11.92 23.81
CA ALA A 69 3.79 10.93 22.86
C ALA A 69 2.92 10.74 21.60
N PHE A 70 1.64 11.07 21.69
CA PHE A 70 0.73 11.01 20.52
C PHE A 70 0.95 12.15 19.50
N ILE A 71 1.62 13.27 19.89
CA ILE A 71 1.74 14.45 19.01
C ILE A 71 2.50 14.12 17.72
N PRO A 72 3.71 13.51 17.73
CA PRO A 72 4.39 13.14 16.51
C PRO A 72 3.55 12.20 15.63
N ALA A 73 2.86 11.24 16.25
CA ALA A 73 1.99 10.31 15.56
C ALA A 73 0.80 11.03 14.90
N ALA A 74 0.10 11.90 15.61
CA ALA A 74 -1.03 12.65 15.08
C ALA A 74 -0.61 13.61 13.96
N VAL A 75 0.48 14.36 14.15
CA VAL A 75 0.98 15.32 13.15
C VAL A 75 1.42 14.58 11.89
N GLY A 76 2.24 13.54 12.00
CA GLY A 76 2.66 12.74 10.85
C GLY A 76 1.48 12.13 10.11
N PHE A 77 0.53 11.56 10.83
CA PHE A 77 -0.68 10.96 10.25
C PHE A 77 -1.48 11.97 9.40
N TRP A 78 -1.76 13.15 9.91
CA TRP A 78 -2.45 14.21 9.15
C TRP A 78 -1.64 14.72 7.96
N LEU A 79 -0.32 14.80 8.09
CA LEU A 79 0.54 15.16 6.97
C LEU A 79 0.52 14.08 5.87
N GLY A 80 0.45 12.80 6.24
CA GLY A 80 0.32 11.69 5.30
C GLY A 80 -1.00 11.71 4.54
N ILE A 81 -2.12 11.90 5.24
CA ILE A 81 -3.44 12.10 4.63
C ILE A 81 -3.41 13.30 3.67
N GLY A 82 -2.90 14.46 4.13
CA GLY A 82 -2.84 15.67 3.31
C GLY A 82 -1.95 15.51 2.08
N PHE A 83 -0.86 14.76 2.19
CA PHE A 83 0.02 14.46 1.07
C PHE A 83 -0.70 13.65 -0.01
N LEU A 84 -1.39 12.57 0.36
CA LEU A 84 -2.14 11.76 -0.61
C LEU A 84 -3.29 12.54 -1.22
N LEU A 85 -4.05 13.28 -0.42
CA LEU A 85 -5.10 14.16 -0.92
C LEU A 85 -4.56 15.15 -1.96
N LEU A 86 -3.39 15.75 -1.71
CA LEU A 86 -2.77 16.68 -2.66
C LEU A 86 -2.30 15.95 -3.93
N LEU A 87 -1.76 14.74 -3.80
CA LEU A 87 -1.30 13.93 -4.92
C LEU A 87 -2.48 13.52 -5.81
N ASP A 88 -3.57 13.11 -5.19
CA ASP A 88 -4.83 12.75 -5.80
C ASP A 88 -5.42 13.89 -6.62
N MET A 89 -5.43 15.10 -6.05
CA MET A 89 -5.83 16.32 -6.75
C MET A 89 -4.87 16.76 -7.86
N ALA A 90 -3.59 16.38 -7.82
CA ALA A 90 -2.56 16.85 -8.74
C ALA A 90 -2.33 15.93 -9.94
N VAL A 91 -2.68 14.64 -9.84
CA VAL A 91 -2.43 13.64 -10.87
C VAL A 91 -3.74 13.21 -11.53
N PRO A 92 -3.86 13.28 -12.88
CA PRO A 92 -5.05 12.78 -13.56
C PRO A 92 -5.07 11.23 -13.48
N HIS A 93 -6.09 10.69 -12.83
CA HIS A 93 -6.26 9.25 -12.62
C HIS A 93 -7.72 8.84 -12.68
N LEU A 94 -7.99 7.54 -12.72
CA LEU A 94 -9.33 6.99 -12.80
C LEU A 94 -9.42 5.75 -11.91
N HIS A 95 -10.39 5.76 -10.99
CA HIS A 95 -10.67 4.59 -10.16
C HIS A 95 -11.40 3.51 -10.95
N GLN A 96 -11.22 2.26 -10.54
CA GLN A 96 -11.89 1.15 -11.18
C GLN A 96 -13.41 1.24 -10.94
N GLY A 97 -14.19 1.14 -12.03
CA GLY A 97 -15.64 1.29 -11.98
C GLY A 97 -16.14 2.74 -12.01
N ALA A 98 -15.27 3.74 -11.95
CA ALA A 98 -15.66 5.14 -12.11
C ALA A 98 -15.86 5.51 -13.58
N ASP A 99 -16.85 6.36 -13.85
CA ASP A 99 -17.15 6.87 -15.20
C ASP A 99 -16.35 8.13 -15.52
N MET A 100 -15.96 8.92 -14.52
CA MET A 100 -15.28 10.19 -14.67
C MET A 100 -13.88 10.14 -14.04
N PRO A 101 -12.86 10.65 -14.74
CA PRO A 101 -11.52 10.78 -14.16
C PRO A 101 -11.47 11.86 -13.09
N GLU A 102 -10.58 11.70 -12.13
CA GLU A 102 -10.24 12.66 -11.10
C GLU A 102 -8.94 13.40 -11.42
N GLY A 103 -8.66 14.49 -10.68
CA GLY A 103 -7.51 15.35 -10.92
C GLY A 103 -7.65 16.27 -12.15
N PRO A 104 -6.54 16.83 -12.64
CA PRO A 104 -6.55 17.78 -13.77
C PRO A 104 -6.97 17.10 -15.08
N HIS A 105 -7.67 17.87 -15.93
CA HIS A 105 -7.99 17.41 -17.28
C HIS A 105 -6.73 16.99 -18.04
N SER A 106 -6.73 15.79 -18.57
CA SER A 106 -5.61 15.25 -19.35
C SER A 106 -6.09 14.57 -20.63
N GLY A 107 -5.19 14.47 -21.62
CA GLY A 107 -5.39 13.67 -22.84
C GLY A 107 -5.01 12.18 -22.66
N PHE A 108 -4.83 11.70 -21.43
CA PHE A 108 -4.44 10.31 -21.17
C PHE A 108 -5.58 9.33 -21.49
N SER A 109 -5.22 8.14 -21.97
CA SER A 109 -6.18 7.07 -22.18
C SER A 109 -6.76 6.58 -20.86
N ARG A 110 -7.98 6.02 -20.87
CA ARG A 110 -8.60 5.38 -19.70
C ARG A 110 -7.64 4.39 -19.02
N THR A 111 -6.99 3.55 -19.81
CA THR A 111 -5.98 2.59 -19.35
C THR A 111 -4.83 3.26 -18.58
N THR A 112 -4.29 4.35 -19.12
CA THR A 112 -3.19 5.07 -18.46
C THR A 112 -3.63 5.63 -17.11
N MET A 113 -4.83 6.20 -17.04
CA MET A 113 -5.38 6.75 -15.81
C MET A 113 -5.66 5.69 -14.74
N LEU A 114 -6.12 4.49 -15.14
CA LEU A 114 -6.27 3.34 -14.23
C LEU A 114 -4.91 2.88 -13.65
N VAL A 115 -3.87 2.80 -14.49
CA VAL A 115 -2.52 2.43 -14.03
C VAL A 115 -1.95 3.52 -13.11
N LEU A 116 -2.21 4.79 -13.40
CA LEU A 116 -1.76 5.90 -12.53
C LEU A 116 -2.43 5.85 -11.16
N ALA A 117 -3.74 5.58 -11.08
CA ALA A 117 -4.44 5.41 -9.81
C ALA A 117 -3.67 4.43 -8.90
N VAL A 118 -3.48 3.20 -9.35
CA VAL A 118 -2.78 2.19 -8.54
C VAL A 118 -1.31 2.54 -8.30
N THR A 119 -0.66 3.23 -9.23
CA THR A 119 0.71 3.72 -8.99
C THR A 119 0.75 4.71 -7.82
N LEU A 120 -0.26 5.57 -7.68
CA LEU A 120 -0.39 6.49 -6.55
C LEU A 120 -0.55 5.75 -5.21
N HIS A 121 -1.32 4.64 -5.21
CA HIS A 121 -1.52 3.81 -4.01
C HIS A 121 -0.25 3.10 -3.57
N ASN A 122 0.56 2.64 -4.51
CA ASN A 122 1.80 1.93 -4.24
C ASN A 122 2.93 2.84 -3.68
N ILE A 123 2.79 4.18 -3.81
CA ILE A 123 3.75 5.13 -3.21
C ILE A 123 3.78 5.02 -1.68
N PRO A 124 2.65 5.14 -0.94
CA PRO A 124 2.61 4.95 0.51
C PRO A 124 3.15 3.61 0.98
N GLU A 125 2.90 2.55 0.23
CA GLU A 125 3.38 1.20 0.56
C GLU A 125 4.90 1.11 0.51
N GLY A 126 5.49 1.61 -0.57
CA GLY A 126 6.93 1.74 -0.67
C GLY A 126 7.53 2.59 0.45
N MET A 127 6.89 3.71 0.78
CA MET A 127 7.32 4.59 1.87
C MET A 127 7.21 3.88 3.23
N ALA A 128 6.14 3.11 3.48
CA ALA A 128 5.96 2.34 4.71
C ALA A 128 7.08 1.32 4.91
N VAL A 129 7.39 0.54 3.88
CA VAL A 129 8.53 -0.40 3.90
C VAL A 129 9.83 0.37 4.15
N GLY A 130 10.05 1.45 3.41
CA GLY A 130 11.27 2.25 3.52
C GLY A 130 11.49 2.83 4.92
N VAL A 131 10.47 3.39 5.55
CA VAL A 131 10.60 4.00 6.88
C VAL A 131 10.83 2.95 7.97
N VAL A 132 10.19 1.77 7.87
CA VAL A 132 10.41 0.68 8.82
C VAL A 132 11.82 0.11 8.69
N TYR A 133 12.31 -0.12 7.47
CA TYR A 133 13.71 -0.52 7.27
C TYR A 133 14.70 0.57 7.68
N ALA A 134 14.38 1.84 7.51
CA ALA A 134 15.21 2.94 8.04
C ALA A 134 15.28 2.89 9.57
N GLY A 135 14.16 2.67 10.24
CA GLY A 135 14.11 2.50 11.70
C GLY A 135 14.94 1.31 12.17
N TYR A 136 14.86 0.17 11.50
CA TYR A 136 15.70 -0.99 11.77
C TYR A 136 17.21 -0.66 11.59
N LEU A 137 17.58 -0.03 10.47
CA LEU A 137 18.96 0.31 10.15
C LEU A 137 19.59 1.34 11.12
N THR A 138 18.76 2.21 11.69
CA THR A 138 19.17 3.21 12.69
C THR A 138 19.18 2.66 14.11
N GLY A 139 18.83 1.38 14.31
CA GLY A 139 18.85 0.72 15.61
C GLY A 139 17.69 1.12 16.52
N SER A 140 16.54 1.49 15.96
CA SER A 140 15.33 1.75 16.75
C SER A 140 14.93 0.52 17.55
N ALA A 141 14.77 0.68 18.87
CA ALA A 141 14.40 -0.42 19.76
C ALA A 141 12.97 -0.97 19.51
N SER A 142 12.12 -0.19 18.87
CA SER A 142 10.74 -0.56 18.57
C SER A 142 10.54 -1.24 17.21
N ILE A 143 11.63 -1.44 16.42
CA ILE A 143 11.55 -2.02 15.08
C ILE A 143 12.59 -3.13 14.94
N THR A 144 12.12 -4.37 14.84
CA THR A 144 12.96 -5.54 14.62
C THR A 144 13.12 -5.86 13.14
N ALA A 145 14.13 -6.67 12.78
CA ALA A 145 14.28 -7.18 11.42
C ALA A 145 13.08 -8.05 10.99
N MET A 146 12.54 -8.82 11.93
CA MET A 146 11.38 -9.69 11.67
C MET A 146 10.10 -8.87 11.53
N GLY A 147 9.91 -7.80 12.33
CA GLY A 147 8.79 -6.87 12.17
C GLY A 147 8.83 -6.14 10.81
N ALA A 148 10.03 -5.71 10.36
CA ALA A 148 10.20 -5.13 9.03
C ALA A 148 9.87 -6.16 7.92
N LEU A 149 10.26 -7.42 8.09
CA LEU A 149 9.90 -8.50 7.17
C LEU A 149 8.40 -8.81 7.20
N ALA A 150 7.78 -8.82 8.38
CA ALA A 150 6.34 -9.03 8.54
C ALA A 150 5.52 -7.99 7.76
N LEU A 151 5.90 -6.70 7.87
CA LEU A 151 5.30 -5.63 7.06
C LEU A 151 5.48 -5.89 5.56
N SER A 152 6.71 -6.21 5.12
CA SER A 152 6.98 -6.48 3.70
C SER A 152 6.16 -7.65 3.16
N LEU A 153 6.00 -8.72 3.94
CA LEU A 153 5.17 -9.88 3.57
C LEU A 153 3.69 -9.51 3.55
N GLY A 154 3.22 -8.76 4.54
CA GLY A 154 1.84 -8.27 4.58
C GLY A 154 1.50 -7.46 3.33
N ILE A 155 2.37 -6.49 2.98
CA ILE A 155 2.20 -5.67 1.78
C ILE A 155 2.26 -6.54 0.51
N ALA A 156 3.18 -7.50 0.41
CA ALA A 156 3.22 -8.40 -0.74
C ALA A 156 1.95 -9.25 -0.91
N ILE A 157 1.36 -9.70 0.20
CA ILE A 157 0.11 -10.47 0.19
C ILE A 157 -1.06 -9.63 -0.33
N GLN A 158 -1.16 -8.35 0.05
CA GLN A 158 -2.19 -7.45 -0.47
C GLN A 158 -1.94 -7.02 -1.92
N ASN A 159 -0.68 -6.81 -2.31
CA ASN A 159 -0.29 -6.39 -3.66
C ASN A 159 -0.53 -7.49 -4.72
N PHE A 160 -0.58 -8.74 -4.32
CA PHE A 160 -0.95 -9.82 -5.24
C PHE A 160 -2.38 -9.62 -5.81
N PRO A 161 -3.44 -9.41 -5.00
CA PRO A 161 -4.74 -8.97 -5.50
C PRO A 161 -4.67 -7.74 -6.42
N GLU A 162 -3.95 -6.70 -6.01
CA GLU A 162 -3.87 -5.44 -6.75
C GLU A 162 -3.27 -5.60 -8.14
N GLY A 163 -2.16 -6.33 -8.27
CA GLY A 163 -1.59 -6.65 -9.58
C GLY A 163 -2.56 -7.39 -10.51
N ALA A 164 -3.38 -8.29 -9.96
CA ALA A 164 -4.40 -9.01 -10.71
C ALA A 164 -5.57 -8.09 -11.11
N ILE A 165 -6.02 -7.23 -10.21
CA ILE A 165 -7.11 -6.27 -10.42
C ILE A 165 -6.76 -5.26 -11.53
N ILE A 166 -5.49 -4.90 -11.72
CA ILE A 166 -5.05 -4.04 -12.84
C ILE A 166 -4.94 -4.83 -14.13
N SER A 167 -4.15 -5.90 -14.12
CA SER A 167 -3.75 -6.59 -15.35
C SER A 167 -4.91 -7.31 -16.06
N MET A 168 -5.87 -7.81 -15.28
CA MET A 168 -7.00 -8.58 -15.82
C MET A 168 -8.00 -7.73 -16.60
N PRO A 169 -8.48 -6.57 -16.10
CA PRO A 169 -9.33 -5.66 -16.86
C PRO A 169 -8.64 -5.12 -18.12
N LEU A 170 -7.37 -4.73 -18.03
CA LEU A 170 -6.62 -4.24 -19.20
C LEU A 170 -6.58 -5.26 -20.34
N LYS A 171 -6.43 -6.54 -20.00
CA LYS A 171 -6.55 -7.62 -20.97
C LYS A 171 -7.97 -7.74 -21.54
N ALA A 172 -8.99 -7.59 -20.70
CA ALA A 172 -10.39 -7.67 -21.12
C ALA A 172 -10.77 -6.54 -22.09
N GLU A 173 -10.18 -5.35 -21.93
CA GLU A 173 -10.30 -4.19 -22.83
C GLU A 173 -9.53 -4.37 -24.16
N GLY A 174 -8.92 -5.55 -24.40
CA GLY A 174 -8.26 -5.88 -25.67
C GLY A 174 -6.74 -5.71 -25.67
N MET A 175 -6.13 -5.35 -24.53
CA MET A 175 -4.68 -5.30 -24.41
C MET A 175 -4.06 -6.70 -24.52
N SER A 176 -2.89 -6.83 -25.17
CA SER A 176 -2.18 -8.11 -25.19
C SER A 176 -1.73 -8.50 -23.77
N ARG A 177 -1.69 -9.83 -23.49
CA ARG A 177 -1.30 -10.37 -22.18
C ARG A 177 0.02 -9.79 -21.67
N GLY A 178 1.03 -9.70 -22.54
CA GLY A 178 2.34 -9.16 -22.17
C GLY A 178 2.29 -7.68 -21.81
N ARG A 179 1.53 -6.86 -22.53
CA ARG A 179 1.36 -5.44 -22.21
C ARG A 179 0.58 -5.24 -20.90
N ALA A 180 -0.48 -6.00 -20.69
CA ALA A 180 -1.26 -5.95 -19.45
C ALA A 180 -0.42 -6.40 -18.25
N PHE A 181 0.38 -7.45 -18.38
CA PHE A 181 1.35 -7.88 -17.37
C PHE A 181 2.33 -6.76 -17.01
N TRP A 182 2.99 -6.17 -18.01
CA TRP A 182 3.96 -5.11 -17.75
C TRP A 182 3.31 -3.85 -17.19
N ALA A 183 2.10 -3.50 -17.61
CA ALA A 183 1.36 -2.36 -17.04
C ALA A 183 1.11 -2.55 -15.54
N GLY A 184 0.60 -3.72 -15.13
CA GLY A 184 0.40 -4.03 -13.71
C GLY A 184 1.72 -4.17 -12.93
N THR A 185 2.76 -4.78 -13.51
CA THR A 185 4.08 -4.88 -12.87
C THR A 185 4.71 -3.50 -12.65
N LEU A 186 4.66 -2.62 -13.65
CA LEU A 186 5.29 -1.30 -13.57
C LEU A 186 4.56 -0.35 -12.60
N SER A 187 3.26 -0.54 -12.34
CA SER A 187 2.57 0.23 -11.30
C SER A 187 3.17 -0.01 -9.92
N GLY A 188 3.68 -1.23 -9.65
CA GLY A 188 4.38 -1.56 -8.40
C GLY A 188 5.84 -1.13 -8.36
N ALA A 189 6.44 -0.70 -9.48
CA ALA A 189 7.87 -0.31 -9.50
C ALA A 189 8.18 0.91 -8.62
N VAL A 190 7.18 1.70 -8.27
CA VAL A 190 7.32 2.85 -7.34
C VAL A 190 7.55 2.40 -5.90
N GLU A 191 7.18 1.17 -5.52
CA GLU A 191 7.37 0.62 -4.18
C GLU A 191 8.86 0.54 -3.79
N PRO A 192 9.72 -0.21 -4.52
CA PRO A 192 11.13 -0.25 -4.20
C PRO A 192 11.82 1.12 -4.36
N VAL A 193 11.38 1.95 -5.30
CA VAL A 193 11.91 3.31 -5.47
C VAL A 193 11.54 4.17 -4.28
N GLY A 194 10.27 4.16 -3.85
CA GLY A 194 9.79 4.87 -2.67
C GLY A 194 10.47 4.40 -1.39
N ALA A 195 10.67 3.08 -1.23
CA ALA A 195 11.37 2.51 -0.09
C ALA A 195 12.83 3.00 -0.01
N LEU A 196 13.58 2.92 -1.11
CA LEU A 196 14.97 3.39 -1.16
C LEU A 196 15.09 4.89 -0.91
N PHE A 197 14.18 5.69 -1.51
CA PHE A 197 14.13 7.14 -1.28
C PHE A 197 13.85 7.44 0.20
N THR A 198 12.91 6.75 0.82
CA THR A 198 12.53 6.95 2.22
C THR A 198 13.66 6.54 3.17
N ILE A 199 14.36 5.43 2.90
CA ILE A 199 15.56 5.03 3.67
C ILE A 199 16.63 6.11 3.60
N TRP A 200 16.89 6.64 2.40
CA TRP A 200 17.85 7.72 2.22
C TRP A 200 17.44 8.98 2.98
N ALA A 201 16.20 9.41 2.84
CA ALA A 201 15.69 10.61 3.51
C ALA A 201 15.68 10.47 5.04
N ALA A 202 15.23 9.32 5.57
CA ALA A 202 15.20 9.04 7.00
C ALA A 202 16.62 9.01 7.62
N GLY A 203 17.62 8.54 6.86
CA GLY A 203 19.02 8.56 7.29
C GLY A 203 19.57 9.97 7.55
N LEU A 204 18.98 11.01 6.96
CA LEU A 204 19.35 12.41 7.16
C LEU A 204 18.73 13.01 8.42
N VAL A 205 17.58 12.51 8.89
CA VAL A 205 16.81 13.11 10.00
C VAL A 205 16.24 12.02 10.92
N VAL A 206 17.11 11.30 11.63
CA VAL A 206 16.70 10.24 12.58
C VAL A 206 15.65 10.70 13.60
N PRO A 207 15.68 11.93 14.17
CA PRO A 207 14.66 12.40 15.09
C PRO A 207 13.25 12.54 14.49
N ALA A 208 13.14 12.56 13.14
CA ALA A 208 11.86 12.64 12.46
C ALA A 208 11.20 11.26 12.22
N LEU A 209 11.84 10.16 12.61
CA LEU A 209 11.35 8.81 12.35
C LEU A 209 9.90 8.58 12.86
N PRO A 210 9.49 9.04 14.07
CA PRO A 210 8.09 8.91 14.51
C PRO A 210 7.08 9.61 13.59
N TYR A 211 7.47 10.78 13.05
CA TYR A 211 6.64 11.52 12.09
C TYR A 211 6.57 10.81 10.74
N LEU A 212 7.68 10.21 10.28
CA LEU A 212 7.74 9.50 9.00
C LEU A 212 6.95 8.19 9.04
N LEU A 213 7.02 7.43 10.16
CA LEU A 213 6.21 6.23 10.39
C LEU A 213 4.71 6.56 10.34
N SER A 214 4.29 7.56 11.09
CA SER A 214 2.89 7.96 11.12
C SER A 214 2.43 8.67 9.85
N PHE A 215 3.32 9.34 9.12
CA PHE A 215 3.05 9.86 7.78
C PHE A 215 2.70 8.72 6.81
N ALA A 216 3.51 7.66 6.76
CA ALA A 216 3.21 6.49 5.94
C ALA A 216 1.88 5.83 6.35
N ALA A 217 1.61 5.71 7.67
CA ALA A 217 0.33 5.21 8.17
C ALA A 217 -0.86 6.06 7.70
N GLY A 218 -0.76 7.39 7.79
CA GLY A 218 -1.81 8.30 7.33
C GLY A 218 -2.07 8.19 5.83
N ALA A 219 -1.01 8.12 5.04
CA ALA A 219 -1.10 7.92 3.61
C ALA A 219 -1.77 6.57 3.25
N MET A 220 -1.40 5.47 3.92
CA MET A 220 -2.05 4.17 3.72
C MET A 220 -3.52 4.17 4.14
N ILE A 221 -3.87 4.80 5.27
CA ILE A 221 -5.28 4.90 5.71
C ILE A 221 -6.10 5.76 4.74
N TYR A 222 -5.52 6.79 4.12
CA TYR A 222 -6.19 7.54 3.05
C TYR A 222 -6.64 6.60 1.93
N VAL A 223 -5.73 5.78 1.40
CA VAL A 223 -6.03 4.79 0.35
C VAL A 223 -7.14 3.81 0.80
N VAL A 224 -7.03 3.28 2.02
CA VAL A 224 -8.04 2.36 2.56
C VAL A 224 -9.44 2.99 2.57
N VAL A 225 -9.56 4.24 3.02
CA VAL A 225 -10.86 4.90 3.22
C VAL A 225 -11.41 5.46 1.92
N GLU A 226 -10.57 6.10 1.11
CA GLU A 226 -10.97 6.79 -0.12
C GLU A 226 -11.26 5.81 -1.26
N GLU A 227 -10.55 4.68 -1.30
CA GLU A 227 -10.59 3.81 -2.46
C GLU A 227 -11.01 2.38 -2.16
N LEU A 228 -10.28 1.67 -1.28
CA LEU A 228 -10.49 0.24 -1.09
C LEU A 228 -11.84 -0.07 -0.41
N ILE A 229 -12.27 0.74 0.57
CA ILE A 229 -13.58 0.55 1.23
C ILE A 229 -14.73 0.85 0.26
N PRO A 230 -14.75 1.95 -0.49
CA PRO A 230 -15.74 2.17 -1.54
C PRO A 230 -15.76 1.06 -2.58
N GLU A 231 -14.59 0.64 -3.10
CA GLU A 231 -14.50 -0.40 -4.13
C GLU A 231 -15.04 -1.75 -3.64
N MET A 232 -14.66 -2.21 -2.45
CA MET A 232 -15.17 -3.48 -1.90
C MET A 232 -16.67 -3.47 -1.63
N SER A 233 -17.27 -2.28 -1.56
CA SER A 233 -18.71 -2.07 -1.25
C SER A 233 -19.56 -1.79 -2.50
N GLN A 234 -18.96 -1.69 -3.70
CA GLN A 234 -19.70 -1.40 -4.94
C GLN A 234 -20.73 -2.46 -5.30
N GLY A 235 -21.81 -2.03 -6.00
CA GLY A 235 -22.85 -2.90 -6.55
C GLY A 235 -23.86 -3.38 -5.51
N GLU A 236 -24.44 -4.59 -5.67
CA GLU A 236 -25.45 -5.11 -4.75
C GLU A 236 -24.85 -5.38 -3.36
N HIS A 237 -25.65 -5.15 -2.32
CA HIS A 237 -25.22 -5.36 -0.94
C HIS A 237 -24.68 -6.78 -0.71
N SER A 238 -23.47 -6.87 -0.17
CA SER A 238 -22.80 -8.15 0.12
C SER A 238 -21.85 -8.00 1.31
N ASN A 239 -21.83 -8.99 2.19
CA ASN A 239 -20.92 -9.04 3.33
C ASN A 239 -19.53 -9.57 2.97
N VAL A 240 -19.28 -9.96 1.71
CA VAL A 240 -18.02 -10.59 1.29
C VAL A 240 -16.84 -9.66 1.53
N GLY A 241 -16.92 -8.40 1.10
CA GLY A 241 -15.86 -7.41 1.32
C GLY A 241 -15.55 -7.24 2.81
N THR A 242 -16.56 -7.07 3.66
CA THR A 242 -16.41 -6.90 5.11
C THR A 242 -15.79 -8.12 5.78
N ILE A 243 -16.20 -9.33 5.41
CA ILE A 243 -15.64 -10.57 5.97
C ILE A 243 -14.17 -10.72 5.55
N CYS A 244 -13.87 -10.44 4.29
CA CYS A 244 -12.50 -10.50 3.78
C CYS A 244 -11.61 -9.40 4.37
N PHE A 245 -12.17 -8.19 4.63
CA PHE A 245 -11.47 -7.15 5.38
C PHE A 245 -11.07 -7.64 6.78
N ALA A 246 -12.03 -8.22 7.53
CA ALA A 246 -11.74 -8.75 8.86
C ALA A 246 -10.69 -9.87 8.81
N LEU A 247 -10.72 -10.72 7.76
CA LEU A 247 -9.71 -11.76 7.55
C LEU A 247 -8.33 -11.16 7.28
N GLY A 248 -8.22 -10.22 6.34
CA GLY A 248 -6.95 -9.54 6.01
C GLY A 248 -6.36 -8.82 7.22
N PHE A 249 -7.21 -8.07 7.94
CA PHE A 249 -6.83 -7.41 9.18
C PHE A 249 -6.28 -8.39 10.21
N SER A 250 -6.96 -9.53 10.40
CA SER A 250 -6.52 -10.56 11.36
C SER A 250 -5.22 -11.22 10.94
N VAL A 251 -5.04 -11.52 9.64
CA VAL A 251 -3.81 -12.10 9.10
C VAL A 251 -2.61 -11.17 9.36
N MET A 252 -2.76 -9.89 9.03
CA MET A 252 -1.67 -8.92 9.24
C MET A 252 -1.36 -8.70 10.73
N MET A 253 -2.39 -8.59 11.57
CA MET A 253 -2.22 -8.49 13.01
C MET A 253 -1.44 -9.70 13.57
N VAL A 254 -1.76 -10.91 13.10
CA VAL A 254 -1.04 -12.13 13.52
C VAL A 254 0.40 -12.11 13.03
N LEU A 255 0.65 -11.73 11.77
CA LEU A 255 2.00 -11.63 11.23
C LEU A 255 2.86 -10.66 12.06
N ASP A 256 2.31 -9.50 12.37
CA ASP A 256 3.02 -8.45 13.11
C ASP A 256 3.33 -8.89 14.56
N VAL A 257 2.33 -9.43 15.27
CA VAL A 257 2.50 -9.84 16.67
C VAL A 257 3.33 -11.13 16.80
N ALA A 258 3.25 -12.06 15.84
CA ALA A 258 3.97 -13.32 15.89
C ALA A 258 5.42 -13.22 15.40
N LEU A 259 5.72 -12.29 14.52
CA LEU A 259 7.06 -12.10 13.94
C LEU A 259 7.75 -10.82 14.46
N GLY A 260 6.99 -9.79 14.82
CA GLY A 260 7.49 -8.50 15.34
C GLY A 260 7.88 -8.59 16.79
#